data_2965a321035ba2574279fcd9a1cd5667
#
_entry.id   2965a321035ba2574279fcd9a1cd5667
#
_cell.length_a   1.000
_cell.length_b   1.000
_cell.length_c   1.000
_cell.angle_alpha   90.00
_cell.angle_beta   90.00
_cell.angle_gamma   90.00
#
_symmetry.space_group_name_H-M   'P 1'
#
loop_
_entity.id
_entity.type
_entity.pdbx_description
1 polymer ?
#
loop_
_entity_poly.entity_id
_entity_poly.type
_entity_poly.pdbx_seq_one_letter_code
_entity_poly.pdbx_strand_id
1 'polypeptide(L)'
;MILQRALWATVFFLVFSPDAMSQIRPPNYDESLVPKFGLPHVLEGPDGKRIASPEAWPGQREYLLTILATQEYGIAPREPVDVTLEKIDDGDYASGDGVDQSIRRRQYAVTLARNGRSVRIDLLVWSPRAPAKQVGCFLGLNFRGNQSTSDDPNVRITTSWCDARHPGVVNNRATEASRGSQEERWPIRAIVGSGYAVATAHYGDIDPDYDDGFENGVHALFPEFRCSIEHPDRWGTIATWAWGLSRLADALEQIEHIDAARLMVVGHSRLGKTALWAGANDVRFKLVVSNNSGCGGAALSKRCYGESVAAINRSFPHWFNRNFRAYNDAEETMPFDQHQLIAAIAPRPVYIASASLDRWADPRGELLSGHHASPAYELFGKEGLAATSLPEVNRSIGGSIGYHLREGEHDLLSYDWQQFIAFARKHGL
;
A
#
# COMPACT_ATOMS: atom_id res chain seq x y z
N MET A 1 32.49 35.89 71.79
CA MET A 1 31.06 35.60 71.52
C MET A 1 30.83 35.76 70.00
N ILE A 2 30.88 34.69 69.23
CA ILE A 2 30.60 34.70 67.80
C ILE A 2 29.50 33.69 67.60
N LEU A 3 28.30 34.16 67.20
CA LEU A 3 27.17 33.30 66.86
C LEU A 3 27.39 32.71 65.45
N GLN A 4 27.46 31.39 65.34
CA GLN A 4 27.32 30.67 64.10
C GLN A 4 25.84 30.47 63.76
N ARG A 5 25.40 31.04 62.63
CA ARG A 5 24.10 30.75 62.03
C ARG A 5 24.25 29.55 61.09
N ALA A 6 23.59 28.46 61.44
CA ALA A 6 23.46 27.29 60.54
C ALA A 6 22.40 27.56 59.50
N LEU A 7 22.78 27.53 58.19
CA LEU A 7 21.84 27.50 57.08
C LEU A 7 21.42 26.03 56.85
N TRP A 8 20.12 25.77 56.98
CA TRP A 8 19.50 24.53 56.53
C TRP A 8 19.16 24.67 55.04
N ALA A 9 19.87 23.94 54.15
CA ALA A 9 19.50 23.80 52.75
C ALA A 9 18.47 22.67 52.65
N THR A 10 17.24 23.02 52.33
CA THR A 10 16.19 22.06 52.01
C THR A 10 16.40 21.58 50.60
N VAL A 11 16.86 20.34 50.44
CA VAL A 11 16.98 19.67 49.14
C VAL A 11 15.60 19.13 48.75
N PHE A 12 14.97 19.76 47.78
CA PHE A 12 13.78 19.22 47.12
C PHE A 12 14.21 18.06 46.22
N PHE A 13 13.95 16.83 46.63
CA PHE A 13 13.95 15.69 45.75
C PHE A 13 12.71 15.78 44.87
N LEU A 14 12.88 16.20 43.61
CA LEU A 14 11.91 15.94 42.55
C LEU A 14 11.89 14.43 42.32
N VAL A 15 10.90 13.77 42.87
CA VAL A 15 10.56 12.39 42.50
C VAL A 15 10.00 12.47 41.10
N PHE A 16 10.84 12.21 40.09
CA PHE A 16 10.38 11.87 38.76
C PHE A 16 9.63 10.55 38.90
N SER A 17 8.32 10.60 38.76
CA SER A 17 7.52 9.40 38.52
C SER A 17 8.11 8.68 37.33
N PRO A 18 8.36 7.36 37.39
CA PRO A 18 8.75 6.62 36.19
C PRO A 18 7.63 6.83 35.17
N ASP A 19 7.98 7.33 34.00
CA ASP A 19 7.08 7.50 32.88
C ASP A 19 6.19 6.27 32.79
N ALA A 20 4.89 6.49 32.85
CA ALA A 20 3.93 5.49 32.50
C ALA A 20 4.18 5.19 31.02
N MET A 21 4.99 4.15 30.75
CA MET A 21 5.04 3.52 29.43
C MET A 21 3.60 3.13 29.17
N SER A 22 2.92 3.91 28.33
CA SER A 22 1.58 3.60 27.84
C SER A 22 1.63 2.16 27.31
N GLN A 23 1.05 1.23 28.07
CA GLN A 23 0.97 -0.14 27.61
C GLN A 23 0.08 -0.10 26.38
N ILE A 24 0.58 -0.65 25.27
CA ILE A 24 -0.24 -0.78 24.04
C ILE A 24 -1.50 -1.52 24.46
N ARG A 25 -2.66 -0.98 24.09
CA ARG A 25 -3.92 -1.71 24.22
C ARG A 25 -3.76 -3.07 23.51
N PRO A 26 -4.02 -4.21 24.16
CA PRO A 26 -3.95 -5.50 23.51
C PRO A 26 -4.93 -5.52 22.32
N PRO A 27 -4.60 -6.21 21.22
CA PRO A 27 -5.48 -6.28 20.06
C PRO A 27 -6.83 -6.88 20.45
N ASN A 28 -7.91 -6.23 20.03
CA ASN A 28 -9.26 -6.74 20.19
C ASN A 28 -9.59 -7.70 19.05
N TYR A 29 -10.07 -8.90 19.40
CA TYR A 29 -10.56 -9.90 18.44
C TYR A 29 -12.01 -10.31 18.73
N ASP A 30 -12.73 -9.54 19.57
CA ASP A 30 -14.12 -9.77 19.94
C ASP A 30 -15.00 -8.65 19.35
N GLU A 31 -15.89 -9.01 18.44
CA GLU A 31 -16.84 -8.08 17.81
C GLU A 31 -17.74 -7.37 18.83
N SER A 32 -18.04 -8.01 19.96
CA SER A 32 -18.85 -7.41 21.01
C SER A 32 -18.16 -6.24 21.74
N LEU A 33 -16.83 -6.18 21.66
CA LEU A 33 -15.99 -5.14 22.25
C LEU A 33 -15.67 -4.02 21.25
N VAL A 34 -16.12 -4.10 20.00
CA VAL A 34 -15.98 -3.00 19.02
C VAL A 34 -16.78 -1.80 19.54
N PRO A 35 -16.13 -0.64 19.71
CA PRO A 35 -16.81 0.55 20.25
C PRO A 35 -17.89 1.04 19.28
N LYS A 36 -18.87 1.79 19.81
CA LYS A 36 -19.75 2.58 18.94
C LYS A 36 -18.94 3.73 18.35
N PHE A 37 -18.92 3.82 17.05
CA PHE A 37 -18.17 4.86 16.33
C PHE A 37 -19.06 5.55 15.28
N GLY A 38 -18.74 6.81 14.96
CA GLY A 38 -19.31 7.55 13.84
C GLY A 38 -18.29 7.69 12.73
N LEU A 39 -18.74 7.55 11.48
CA LEU A 39 -17.89 7.77 10.31
C LEU A 39 -18.28 9.10 9.63
N PRO A 40 -17.31 9.93 9.22
CA PRO A 40 -17.59 11.07 8.38
C PRO A 40 -18.15 10.60 7.04
N HIS A 41 -19.21 11.27 6.54
CA HIS A 41 -19.85 10.85 5.30
C HIS A 41 -18.98 11.22 4.09
N VAL A 42 -18.72 10.28 3.18
CA VAL A 42 -17.79 10.49 2.04
C VAL A 42 -18.18 11.62 1.07
N LEU A 43 -19.44 12.01 1.06
CA LEU A 43 -19.94 13.12 0.24
C LEU A 43 -20.06 14.44 1.03
N GLU A 44 -19.69 14.46 2.31
CA GLU A 44 -19.76 15.66 3.14
C GLU A 44 -18.43 16.42 3.10
N GLY A 45 -18.51 17.67 2.68
CA GLY A 45 -17.35 18.57 2.58
C GLY A 45 -17.02 19.24 3.94
N PRO A 46 -15.95 20.04 3.98
CA PRO A 46 -15.47 20.69 5.20
C PRO A 46 -16.48 21.70 5.79
N ASP A 47 -17.46 22.15 4.99
CA ASP A 47 -18.54 23.05 5.41
C ASP A 47 -19.78 22.31 5.94
N GLY A 48 -19.70 20.99 6.11
CA GLY A 48 -20.79 20.12 6.57
C GLY A 48 -21.89 19.88 5.51
N LYS A 49 -21.70 20.36 4.27
CA LYS A 49 -22.67 20.14 3.20
C LYS A 49 -22.31 18.91 2.38
N ARG A 50 -23.34 18.18 2.00
CA ARG A 50 -23.19 17.02 1.10
C ARG A 50 -23.31 17.45 -0.36
N ILE A 51 -22.35 17.01 -1.16
CA ILE A 51 -22.46 17.09 -2.61
C ILE A 51 -23.49 16.08 -3.13
N ALA A 52 -24.16 16.43 -4.23
CA ALA A 52 -25.23 15.60 -4.82
C ALA A 52 -25.04 15.37 -6.32
N SER A 53 -23.93 15.81 -6.92
CA SER A 53 -23.69 15.62 -8.35
C SER A 53 -22.23 15.22 -8.64
N PRO A 54 -22.00 14.47 -9.75
CA PRO A 54 -20.65 14.09 -10.17
C PRO A 54 -19.73 15.29 -10.45
N GLU A 55 -20.29 16.44 -10.88
CA GLU A 55 -19.54 17.65 -11.19
C GLU A 55 -18.87 18.26 -9.94
N ALA A 56 -19.48 18.08 -8.76
CA ALA A 56 -18.93 18.53 -7.49
C ALA A 56 -17.87 17.58 -6.91
N TRP A 57 -17.78 16.35 -7.43
CA TRP A 57 -16.88 15.31 -6.92
C TRP A 57 -15.39 15.67 -6.95
N PRO A 58 -14.84 16.35 -7.98
CA PRO A 58 -13.42 16.69 -7.98
C PRO A 58 -12.98 17.48 -6.74
N GLY A 59 -13.75 18.46 -6.30
CA GLY A 59 -13.47 19.24 -5.08
C GLY A 59 -13.60 18.40 -3.81
N GLN A 60 -14.62 17.54 -3.72
CA GLN A 60 -14.80 16.62 -2.60
C GLN A 60 -13.65 15.62 -2.52
N ARG A 61 -13.25 15.04 -3.65
CA ARG A 61 -12.12 14.12 -3.73
C ARG A 61 -10.80 14.77 -3.30
N GLU A 62 -10.55 16.01 -3.72
CA GLU A 62 -9.37 16.77 -3.29
C GLU A 62 -9.37 16.98 -1.77
N TYR A 63 -10.52 17.29 -1.17
CA TYR A 63 -10.68 17.40 0.28
C TYR A 63 -10.33 16.07 0.97
N LEU A 64 -10.87 14.93 0.50
CA LEU A 64 -10.57 13.61 1.06
C LEU A 64 -9.08 13.28 0.95
N LEU A 65 -8.46 13.51 -0.19
CA LEU A 65 -7.04 13.29 -0.39
C LEU A 65 -6.17 14.19 0.49
N THR A 66 -6.57 15.45 0.67
CA THR A 66 -5.85 16.41 1.51
C THR A 66 -5.86 15.98 2.97
N ILE A 67 -7.01 15.56 3.51
CA ILE A 67 -7.09 15.13 4.91
C ILE A 67 -6.26 13.86 5.14
N LEU A 68 -6.33 12.87 4.25
CA LEU A 68 -5.55 11.66 4.31
C LEU A 68 -4.04 11.94 4.18
N ALA A 69 -3.65 12.82 3.26
CA ALA A 69 -2.25 13.22 3.11
C ALA A 69 -1.72 13.94 4.35
N THR A 70 -2.46 14.91 4.89
CA THR A 70 -1.98 15.69 6.03
C THR A 70 -2.00 14.95 7.35
N GLN A 71 -2.94 14.01 7.52
CA GLN A 71 -3.17 13.36 8.81
C GLN A 71 -2.60 11.94 8.93
N GLU A 72 -2.30 11.28 7.80
CA GLU A 72 -1.89 9.86 7.80
C GLU A 72 -0.70 9.59 6.88
N TYR A 73 -0.88 9.61 5.55
CA TYR A 73 0.15 9.12 4.62
C TYR A 73 1.32 10.08 4.42
N GLY A 74 1.06 11.36 4.54
CA GLY A 74 2.00 12.46 4.29
C GLY A 74 1.92 13.01 2.87
N ILE A 75 2.24 14.30 2.77
CA ILE A 75 2.30 15.05 1.51
C ILE A 75 3.57 14.65 0.79
N ALA A 76 3.46 14.14 -0.43
CA ALA A 76 4.61 13.85 -1.29
C ALA A 76 5.11 15.12 -1.99
N PRO A 77 6.43 15.19 -2.35
CA PRO A 77 6.96 16.31 -3.13
C PRO A 77 6.30 16.37 -4.51
N ARG A 78 6.12 17.60 -5.01
CA ARG A 78 5.53 17.87 -6.34
C ARG A 78 6.59 18.19 -7.40
N GLU A 79 7.82 18.36 -6.97
CA GLU A 79 8.95 18.67 -7.84
C GLU A 79 9.19 17.50 -8.80
N PRO A 80 9.43 17.77 -10.09
CA PRO A 80 9.63 16.73 -11.08
C PRO A 80 10.95 16.00 -10.86
N VAL A 81 10.95 14.74 -11.29
CA VAL A 81 12.16 13.93 -11.45
C VAL A 81 12.27 13.46 -12.89
N ASP A 82 13.47 13.31 -13.38
CA ASP A 82 13.72 12.67 -14.67
C ASP A 82 13.56 11.16 -14.49
N VAL A 83 12.76 10.53 -15.35
CA VAL A 83 12.53 9.09 -15.37
C VAL A 83 13.11 8.53 -16.67
N THR A 84 14.14 7.70 -16.56
CA THR A 84 14.73 7.00 -17.70
C THR A 84 14.51 5.49 -17.59
N LEU A 85 14.27 4.85 -18.72
CA LEU A 85 14.01 3.41 -18.83
C LEU A 85 15.07 2.79 -19.72
N GLU A 86 15.86 1.84 -19.17
CA GLU A 86 16.83 1.05 -19.91
C GLU A 86 16.44 -0.42 -19.85
N LYS A 87 16.27 -1.06 -21.01
CA LYS A 87 16.05 -2.50 -21.05
C LYS A 87 17.37 -3.24 -20.85
N ILE A 88 17.49 -4.00 -19.76
CA ILE A 88 18.72 -4.70 -19.37
C ILE A 88 18.69 -6.20 -19.65
N ASP A 89 17.49 -6.78 -19.84
CA ASP A 89 17.33 -8.19 -20.19
C ASP A 89 16.02 -8.42 -20.95
N ASP A 90 16.01 -9.39 -21.86
CA ASP A 90 14.85 -9.79 -22.65
C ASP A 90 14.98 -11.27 -23.05
N GLY A 91 14.25 -12.16 -22.39
CA GLY A 91 14.33 -13.61 -22.55
C GLY A 91 13.00 -14.31 -22.37
N ASP A 92 12.96 -15.59 -22.68
CA ASP A 92 11.81 -16.42 -22.38
C ASP A 92 11.77 -16.73 -20.87
N TYR A 93 10.57 -16.98 -20.34
CA TYR A 93 10.42 -17.38 -18.94
C TYR A 93 11.02 -18.78 -18.75
N ALA A 94 11.96 -18.90 -17.82
CA ALA A 94 12.57 -20.16 -17.43
C ALA A 94 12.16 -20.50 -15.99
N SER A 95 11.91 -21.78 -15.70
CA SER A 95 11.64 -22.26 -14.35
C SER A 95 12.21 -23.68 -14.21
N GLY A 96 12.15 -24.28 -13.01
CA GLY A 96 12.56 -25.65 -12.77
C GLY A 96 11.89 -26.68 -13.71
N ASP A 97 10.68 -26.37 -14.21
CA ASP A 97 9.94 -27.18 -15.16
C ASP A 97 10.41 -27.00 -16.63
N GLY A 98 11.35 -26.09 -16.89
CA GLY A 98 11.87 -25.79 -18.22
C GLY A 98 11.53 -24.38 -18.71
N VAL A 99 11.69 -24.15 -20.02
CA VAL A 99 11.46 -22.85 -20.66
C VAL A 99 10.05 -22.77 -21.22
N ASP A 100 9.27 -21.79 -20.75
CA ASP A 100 7.95 -21.47 -21.29
C ASP A 100 8.07 -20.36 -22.34
N GLN A 101 8.05 -20.79 -23.61
CA GLN A 101 8.19 -19.87 -24.75
C GLN A 101 6.93 -19.02 -25.01
N SER A 102 5.83 -19.25 -24.32
CA SER A 102 4.63 -18.41 -24.42
C SER A 102 4.73 -17.13 -23.62
N ILE A 103 5.65 -17.09 -22.63
CA ILE A 103 5.85 -15.99 -21.71
C ILE A 103 7.22 -15.33 -21.96
N ARG A 104 7.20 -14.01 -22.10
CA ARG A 104 8.40 -13.19 -22.23
C ARG A 104 8.73 -12.48 -20.92
N ARG A 105 9.94 -12.74 -20.40
CA ARG A 105 10.54 -11.97 -19.30
C ARG A 105 11.27 -10.77 -19.89
N ARG A 106 11.07 -9.59 -19.31
CA ARG A 106 11.87 -8.40 -19.58
C ARG A 106 12.24 -7.73 -18.27
N GLN A 107 13.48 -7.27 -18.18
CA GLN A 107 13.97 -6.55 -17.02
C GLN A 107 14.47 -5.18 -17.46
N TYR A 108 14.12 -4.17 -16.68
CA TYR A 108 14.46 -2.77 -16.95
C TYR A 108 15.12 -2.13 -15.74
N ALA A 109 16.08 -1.25 -15.97
CA ALA A 109 16.54 -0.28 -15.00
C ALA A 109 15.69 1.00 -15.18
N VAL A 110 14.90 1.33 -14.18
CA VAL A 110 14.21 2.61 -14.07
C VAL A 110 15.05 3.51 -13.21
N THR A 111 15.64 4.56 -13.78
CA THR A 111 16.45 5.52 -13.04
C THR A 111 15.66 6.80 -12.83
N LEU A 112 15.52 7.18 -11.57
CA LEU A 112 14.93 8.44 -11.14
C LEU A 112 16.07 9.41 -10.81
N ALA A 113 16.10 10.57 -11.44
CA ALA A 113 17.18 11.52 -11.23
C ALA A 113 16.64 12.92 -10.89
N ARG A 114 17.32 13.62 -9.95
CA ARG A 114 17.03 14.98 -9.55
C ARG A 114 18.26 15.63 -8.91
N ASN A 115 18.60 16.84 -9.34
CA ASN A 115 19.68 17.66 -8.75
C ASN A 115 21.02 16.92 -8.61
N GLY A 116 21.42 16.15 -9.65
CA GLY A 116 22.67 15.38 -9.66
C GLY A 116 22.67 14.12 -8.79
N ARG A 117 21.55 13.75 -8.21
CA ARG A 117 21.35 12.49 -7.47
C ARG A 117 20.48 11.55 -8.29
N SER A 118 20.65 10.25 -8.10
CA SER A 118 19.81 9.26 -8.77
C SER A 118 19.52 8.06 -7.87
N VAL A 119 18.36 7.45 -8.12
CA VAL A 119 17.93 6.19 -7.52
C VAL A 119 17.51 5.26 -8.65
N ARG A 120 17.93 4.00 -8.58
CA ARG A 120 17.59 2.97 -9.54
C ARG A 120 16.58 2.00 -8.93
N ILE A 121 15.54 1.68 -9.71
CA ILE A 121 14.53 0.67 -9.40
C ILE A 121 14.61 -0.39 -10.49
N ASP A 122 14.80 -1.66 -10.12
CA ASP A 122 14.78 -2.77 -11.08
C ASP A 122 13.33 -3.22 -11.30
N LEU A 123 12.80 -2.94 -12.51
CA LEU A 123 11.45 -3.33 -12.92
C LEU A 123 11.49 -4.64 -13.70
N LEU A 124 10.74 -5.63 -13.25
CA LEU A 124 10.58 -6.92 -13.90
C LEU A 124 9.17 -7.04 -14.49
N VAL A 125 9.08 -7.43 -15.77
CA VAL A 125 7.82 -7.55 -16.51
C VAL A 125 7.74 -8.92 -17.17
N TRP A 126 6.67 -9.66 -16.88
CA TRP A 126 6.26 -10.82 -17.66
C TRP A 126 5.02 -10.49 -18.49
N SER A 127 5.02 -10.92 -19.74
CA SER A 127 3.93 -10.68 -20.66
C SER A 127 3.78 -11.86 -21.64
N PRO A 128 2.64 -11.99 -22.34
CA PRO A 128 2.58 -12.85 -23.52
C PRO A 128 3.74 -12.52 -24.47
N ARG A 129 4.36 -13.53 -25.09
CA ARG A 129 5.56 -13.35 -25.93
C ARG A 129 5.32 -12.44 -27.12
N ALA A 130 4.21 -12.65 -27.81
CA ALA A 130 3.86 -11.91 -29.02
C ALA A 130 2.35 -11.61 -29.01
N PRO A 131 1.90 -10.68 -28.15
CA PRO A 131 0.48 -10.36 -28.11
C PRO A 131 0.06 -9.68 -29.42
N ALA A 132 -1.11 -10.06 -29.94
CA ALA A 132 -1.66 -9.45 -31.16
C ALA A 132 -2.03 -7.97 -30.97
N LYS A 133 -2.18 -7.53 -29.72
CA LYS A 133 -2.46 -6.16 -29.29
C LYS A 133 -1.70 -5.89 -27.98
N GLN A 134 -1.56 -4.61 -27.63
CA GLN A 134 -1.10 -4.24 -26.31
C GLN A 134 -1.99 -4.87 -25.23
N VAL A 135 -1.39 -5.27 -24.10
CA VAL A 135 -2.07 -5.98 -23.01
C VAL A 135 -2.14 -5.11 -21.77
N GLY A 136 -3.24 -5.22 -21.03
CA GLY A 136 -3.35 -4.61 -19.68
C GLY A 136 -2.30 -5.18 -18.75
N CYS A 137 -1.84 -4.39 -17.78
CA CYS A 137 -0.76 -4.76 -16.89
C CYS A 137 -1.15 -4.59 -15.41
N PHE A 138 -0.98 -5.64 -14.63
CA PHE A 138 -0.97 -5.56 -13.18
C PHE A 138 0.42 -5.14 -12.70
N LEU A 139 0.51 -4.02 -11.99
CA LEU A 139 1.73 -3.53 -11.36
C LEU A 139 1.61 -3.70 -9.85
N GLY A 140 2.58 -4.37 -9.24
CA GLY A 140 2.67 -4.53 -7.79
C GLY A 140 4.11 -4.52 -7.30
N LEU A 141 4.32 -4.07 -6.06
CA LEU A 141 5.63 -4.19 -5.43
C LEU A 141 5.76 -5.56 -4.75
N ASN A 142 6.99 -6.03 -4.61
CA ASN A 142 7.32 -7.26 -3.89
C ASN A 142 8.21 -7.00 -2.68
N PHE A 143 8.19 -7.93 -1.69
CA PHE A 143 8.84 -7.77 -0.39
C PHE A 143 10.31 -8.20 -0.34
N ARG A 144 10.77 -9.04 -1.27
CA ARG A 144 12.03 -9.77 -1.08
C ARG A 144 12.98 -9.67 -2.27
N GLY A 145 12.67 -8.74 -3.20
CA GLY A 145 13.38 -8.60 -4.47
C GLY A 145 12.75 -9.41 -5.59
N ASN A 146 12.97 -8.96 -6.83
CA ASN A 146 12.35 -9.54 -8.02
C ASN A 146 12.64 -11.04 -8.18
N GLN A 147 13.84 -11.50 -7.83
CA GLN A 147 14.22 -12.91 -7.85
C GLN A 147 13.35 -13.81 -6.96
N SER A 148 12.71 -13.23 -5.94
CA SER A 148 11.85 -14.02 -5.05
C SER A 148 10.52 -14.41 -5.66
N THR A 149 10.09 -13.70 -6.71
CA THR A 149 8.76 -13.86 -7.32
C THR A 149 8.68 -14.99 -8.33
N SER A 150 9.83 -15.59 -8.67
CA SER A 150 9.96 -16.69 -9.59
C SER A 150 11.27 -17.44 -9.36
N ASP A 151 11.30 -18.71 -9.68
CA ASP A 151 12.50 -19.55 -9.73
C ASP A 151 13.36 -19.34 -10.98
N ASP A 152 12.96 -18.45 -11.91
CA ASP A 152 13.71 -18.15 -13.14
C ASP A 152 15.14 -17.69 -12.82
N PRO A 153 16.18 -18.47 -13.20
CA PRO A 153 17.57 -18.16 -12.85
C PRO A 153 18.09 -16.86 -13.48
N ASN A 154 17.40 -16.35 -14.50
CA ASN A 154 17.81 -15.13 -15.19
C ASN A 154 17.23 -13.86 -14.56
N VAL A 155 16.32 -13.97 -13.60
CA VAL A 155 15.87 -12.78 -12.84
C VAL A 155 16.99 -12.30 -11.92
N ARG A 156 17.34 -11.03 -12.04
CA ARG A 156 18.41 -10.41 -11.27
C ARG A 156 18.09 -10.42 -9.76
N ILE A 157 19.09 -10.72 -8.95
CA ILE A 157 19.00 -10.61 -7.49
C ILE A 157 19.11 -9.12 -7.14
N THR A 158 18.20 -8.64 -6.30
CA THR A 158 18.25 -7.26 -5.81
C THR A 158 19.52 -7.03 -4.98
N THR A 159 20.12 -5.84 -5.13
CA THR A 159 21.23 -5.36 -4.29
C THR A 159 20.75 -4.43 -3.18
N SER A 160 19.46 -4.12 -3.15
CA SER A 160 18.85 -3.27 -2.11
C SER A 160 18.72 -4.00 -0.78
N TRP A 161 18.43 -3.25 0.26
CA TRP A 161 18.17 -3.79 1.58
C TRP A 161 16.98 -4.76 1.55
N CYS A 162 17.15 -5.90 2.21
CA CYS A 162 16.10 -6.89 2.47
C CYS A 162 16.08 -7.22 3.96
N ASP A 163 14.90 -7.47 4.50
CA ASP A 163 14.76 -7.89 5.90
C ASP A 163 15.46 -9.24 6.12
N ALA A 164 16.41 -9.28 7.08
CA ALA A 164 17.20 -10.47 7.40
C ALA A 164 16.35 -11.65 7.91
N ARG A 165 15.08 -11.41 8.30
CA ARG A 165 14.14 -12.47 8.71
C ARG A 165 13.63 -13.29 7.53
N HIS A 166 13.81 -12.82 6.29
CA HIS A 166 13.32 -13.52 5.10
C HIS A 166 14.26 -14.67 4.70
N PRO A 167 13.70 -15.79 4.21
CA PRO A 167 14.48 -16.91 3.67
C PRO A 167 15.45 -16.44 2.58
N GLY A 168 16.70 -16.92 2.65
CA GLY A 168 17.72 -16.59 1.66
C GLY A 168 18.30 -15.17 1.76
N VAL A 169 18.03 -14.45 2.86
CA VAL A 169 18.62 -13.13 3.13
C VAL A 169 19.72 -13.28 4.18
N VAL A 170 20.91 -12.76 3.88
CA VAL A 170 22.07 -12.77 4.78
C VAL A 170 22.62 -11.35 4.91
N ASN A 171 22.78 -10.86 6.13
CA ASN A 171 23.25 -9.49 6.41
C ASN A 171 22.44 -8.42 5.63
N ASN A 172 21.13 -8.56 5.62
CA ASN A 172 20.18 -7.68 4.89
C ASN A 172 20.41 -7.61 3.37
N ARG A 173 21.00 -8.64 2.77
CA ARG A 173 21.18 -8.80 1.34
C ARG A 173 20.57 -10.11 0.87
N ALA A 174 19.81 -10.04 -0.21
CA ALA A 174 19.28 -11.22 -0.86
C ALA A 174 20.41 -12.06 -1.47
N THR A 175 20.29 -13.37 -1.38
CA THR A 175 21.20 -14.34 -2.00
C THR A 175 20.43 -15.22 -2.98
N GLU A 176 21.13 -16.09 -3.72
CA GLU A 176 20.51 -17.05 -4.63
C GLU A 176 19.46 -17.93 -3.93
N ALA A 177 19.64 -18.21 -2.64
CA ALA A 177 18.69 -19.00 -1.84
C ALA A 177 17.34 -18.30 -1.61
N SER A 178 17.21 -17.00 -1.95
CA SER A 178 15.94 -16.26 -1.90
C SER A 178 15.08 -16.44 -3.17
N ARG A 179 15.65 -17.01 -4.25
CA ARG A 179 15.00 -17.20 -5.54
C ARG A 179 13.74 -18.05 -5.39
N GLY A 180 12.63 -17.63 -6.02
CA GLY A 180 11.35 -18.33 -5.97
C GLY A 180 10.66 -18.35 -4.61
N SER A 181 11.24 -17.76 -3.55
CA SER A 181 10.70 -17.86 -2.18
C SER A 181 9.31 -17.22 -1.97
N GLN A 182 8.77 -16.55 -2.99
CA GLN A 182 7.43 -15.95 -3.03
C GLN A 182 6.66 -16.28 -4.32
N GLU A 183 7.04 -17.31 -5.07
CA GLU A 183 6.40 -17.64 -6.35
C GLU A 183 4.91 -17.96 -6.23
N GLU A 184 4.47 -18.54 -5.09
CA GLU A 184 3.06 -18.80 -4.83
C GLU A 184 2.21 -17.52 -4.82
N ARG A 185 2.81 -16.38 -4.44
CA ARG A 185 2.17 -15.05 -4.46
C ARG A 185 2.12 -14.44 -5.85
N TRP A 186 2.90 -14.98 -6.79
CA TRP A 186 3.04 -14.46 -8.15
C TRP A 186 2.81 -15.57 -9.18
N PRO A 187 1.55 -16.02 -9.36
CA PRO A 187 1.24 -17.11 -10.31
C PRO A 187 1.35 -16.62 -11.76
N ILE A 188 2.58 -16.36 -12.22
CA ILE A 188 2.92 -15.71 -13.49
C ILE A 188 2.24 -16.40 -14.67
N ARG A 189 2.29 -17.74 -14.73
CA ARG A 189 1.65 -18.51 -15.82
C ARG A 189 0.14 -18.27 -15.89
N ALA A 190 -0.53 -18.19 -14.73
CA ALA A 190 -1.97 -17.96 -14.68
C ALA A 190 -2.33 -16.52 -15.10
N ILE A 191 -1.57 -15.54 -14.66
CA ILE A 191 -1.79 -14.12 -15.00
C ILE A 191 -1.54 -13.89 -16.48
N VAL A 192 -0.38 -14.32 -17.00
CA VAL A 192 -0.01 -14.12 -18.39
C VAL A 192 -0.87 -14.96 -19.33
N GLY A 193 -1.17 -16.21 -18.97
CA GLY A 193 -2.10 -17.08 -19.70
C GLY A 193 -3.53 -16.52 -19.75
N SER A 194 -3.89 -15.61 -18.85
CA SER A 194 -5.16 -14.89 -18.87
C SER A 194 -5.17 -13.67 -19.82
N GLY A 195 -4.04 -13.37 -20.48
CA GLY A 195 -3.91 -12.29 -21.45
C GLY A 195 -3.44 -10.96 -20.88
N TYR A 196 -2.92 -10.94 -19.65
CA TYR A 196 -2.36 -9.75 -19.00
C TYR A 196 -0.84 -9.83 -18.91
N ALA A 197 -0.21 -8.67 -18.81
CA ALA A 197 1.15 -8.58 -18.28
C ALA A 197 1.09 -8.44 -16.74
N VAL A 198 2.18 -8.85 -16.09
CA VAL A 198 2.42 -8.54 -14.67
C VAL A 198 3.80 -7.93 -14.53
N ALA A 199 3.85 -6.80 -13.84
CA ALA A 199 5.05 -6.03 -13.57
C ALA A 199 5.29 -5.93 -12.05
N THR A 200 6.54 -6.07 -11.63
CA THR A 200 6.90 -5.94 -10.21
C THR A 200 8.27 -5.29 -10.03
N ALA A 201 8.42 -4.61 -8.91
CA ALA A 201 9.68 -4.07 -8.44
C ALA A 201 9.82 -4.33 -6.93
N HIS A 202 11.05 -4.42 -6.44
CA HIS A 202 11.29 -4.51 -5.02
C HIS A 202 10.97 -3.18 -4.32
N TYR A 203 10.13 -3.21 -3.29
CA TYR A 203 9.77 -2.00 -2.55
C TYR A 203 10.99 -1.31 -1.92
N GLY A 204 12.01 -2.09 -1.53
CA GLY A 204 13.28 -1.60 -0.97
C GLY A 204 14.16 -0.85 -1.98
N ASP A 205 13.91 -0.95 -3.28
CA ASP A 205 14.58 -0.10 -4.29
C ASP A 205 14.03 1.34 -4.25
N ILE A 206 12.76 1.49 -3.83
CA ILE A 206 12.09 2.78 -3.69
C ILE A 206 12.43 3.40 -2.34
N ASP A 207 12.16 2.64 -1.26
CA ASP A 207 12.46 3.04 0.11
C ASP A 207 12.63 1.79 0.98
N PRO A 208 13.74 1.64 1.72
CA PRO A 208 13.96 0.47 2.57
C PRO A 208 12.98 0.46 3.74
N ASP A 209 12.48 -0.72 4.12
CA ASP A 209 11.45 -0.88 5.15
C ASP A 209 12.05 -0.92 6.58
N TYR A 210 12.73 0.15 6.95
CA TYR A 210 13.18 0.40 8.32
C TYR A 210 13.28 1.91 8.57
N ASP A 211 13.20 2.31 9.84
CA ASP A 211 13.29 3.72 10.24
C ASP A 211 14.74 4.21 10.14
N ASP A 212 15.06 4.84 9.02
CA ASP A 212 16.37 5.43 8.71
C ASP A 212 16.36 6.96 8.78
N GLY A 213 15.27 7.55 9.28
CA GLY A 213 15.07 8.99 9.30
C GLY A 213 14.81 9.57 7.91
N PHE A 214 14.34 8.76 6.96
CA PHE A 214 14.06 9.15 5.57
C PHE A 214 15.32 9.65 4.83
N GLU A 215 16.44 8.95 4.99
CA GLU A 215 17.72 9.33 4.37
C GLU A 215 18.03 8.57 3.08
N ASN A 216 17.47 7.35 2.95
CA ASN A 216 17.74 6.44 1.85
C ASN A 216 16.62 6.44 0.79
N GLY A 217 16.74 5.55 -0.19
CA GLY A 217 15.77 5.41 -1.27
C GLY A 217 15.51 6.72 -2.01
N VAL A 218 14.29 6.91 -2.44
CA VAL A 218 13.89 8.13 -3.17
C VAL A 218 13.85 9.39 -2.28
N HIS A 219 13.85 9.24 -0.96
CA HIS A 219 14.01 10.38 -0.04
C HIS A 219 15.35 11.12 -0.26
N ALA A 220 16.39 10.40 -0.69
CA ALA A 220 17.66 10.99 -1.03
C ALA A 220 17.59 11.99 -2.21
N LEU A 221 16.56 11.88 -3.06
CA LEU A 221 16.30 12.86 -4.14
C LEU A 221 15.68 14.17 -3.60
N PHE A 222 15.06 14.12 -2.40
CA PHE A 222 14.31 15.21 -1.79
C PHE A 222 14.75 15.46 -0.34
N PRO A 223 16.05 15.69 -0.05
CA PRO A 223 16.53 15.80 1.34
C PRO A 223 15.89 16.97 2.08
N GLU A 224 15.43 17.98 1.36
CA GLU A 224 14.69 19.13 1.88
C GLU A 224 13.23 18.83 2.23
N PHE A 225 12.71 17.63 1.89
CA PHE A 225 11.30 17.27 2.02
C PHE A 225 11.05 16.07 2.94
N ARG A 226 11.86 15.89 3.97
CA ARG A 226 11.75 14.78 4.92
C ARG A 226 10.67 15.05 5.97
N CYS A 227 9.98 13.98 6.39
CA CYS A 227 9.09 14.05 7.55
C CYS A 227 9.92 14.27 8.82
N SER A 228 9.60 15.30 9.58
CA SER A 228 10.32 15.70 10.80
C SER A 228 9.35 16.28 11.84
N ILE A 229 9.89 16.71 12.98
CA ILE A 229 9.09 17.42 14.00
C ILE A 229 8.59 18.77 13.46
N GLU A 230 9.40 19.47 12.67
CA GLU A 230 9.07 20.77 12.08
C GLU A 230 8.12 20.62 10.88
N HIS A 231 8.10 19.45 10.26
CA HIS A 231 7.30 19.13 9.09
C HIS A 231 6.61 17.78 9.27
N PRO A 232 5.66 17.67 10.22
CA PRO A 232 5.08 16.39 10.63
C PRO A 232 4.11 15.79 9.61
N ASP A 233 3.67 16.59 8.63
CA ASP A 233 2.73 16.23 7.57
C ASP A 233 3.40 15.76 6.27
N ARG A 234 4.74 15.71 6.21
CA ARG A 234 5.46 15.20 5.03
C ARG A 234 5.38 13.68 4.96
N TRP A 235 5.59 13.16 3.77
CA TRP A 235 5.37 11.76 3.40
C TRP A 235 6.13 10.74 4.25
N GLY A 236 5.41 9.68 4.64
CA GLY A 236 5.98 8.46 5.20
C GLY A 236 6.26 7.43 4.12
N THR A 237 6.84 6.31 4.50
CA THR A 237 7.29 5.25 3.58
C THR A 237 6.15 4.64 2.74
N ILE A 238 4.92 4.50 3.29
CA ILE A 238 3.75 4.03 2.51
C ILE A 238 3.48 4.99 1.34
N ALA A 239 3.49 6.31 1.58
CA ALA A 239 3.31 7.30 0.52
C ALA A 239 4.49 7.33 -0.46
N THR A 240 5.69 7.04 0.02
CA THR A 240 6.90 6.96 -0.79
C THR A 240 6.84 5.78 -1.77
N TRP A 241 6.43 4.59 -1.29
CA TRP A 241 6.20 3.44 -2.16
C TRP A 241 5.07 3.69 -3.18
N ALA A 242 3.99 4.37 -2.77
CA ALA A 242 2.90 4.74 -3.67
C ALA A 242 3.36 5.73 -4.76
N TRP A 243 4.17 6.71 -4.40
CA TRP A 243 4.81 7.62 -5.35
C TRP A 243 5.73 6.86 -6.32
N GLY A 244 6.50 5.88 -5.82
CA GLY A 244 7.32 5.00 -6.63
C GLY A 244 6.51 4.18 -7.64
N LEU A 245 5.33 3.66 -7.26
CA LEU A 245 4.40 3.01 -8.20
C LEU A 245 3.97 3.94 -9.34
N SER A 246 3.74 5.23 -9.07
CA SER A 246 3.44 6.21 -10.12
C SER A 246 4.64 6.44 -11.06
N ARG A 247 5.88 6.42 -10.54
CA ARG A 247 7.09 6.48 -11.38
C ARG A 247 7.27 5.22 -12.23
N LEU A 248 6.93 4.04 -11.67
CA LEU A 248 6.91 2.80 -12.45
C LEU A 248 5.80 2.80 -13.52
N ALA A 249 4.68 3.47 -13.29
CA ALA A 249 3.67 3.69 -14.31
C ALA A 249 4.22 4.56 -15.47
N ASP A 250 5.00 5.63 -15.17
CA ASP A 250 5.70 6.44 -16.19
C ASP A 250 6.64 5.56 -17.06
N ALA A 251 7.28 4.57 -16.45
CA ALA A 251 8.13 3.62 -17.17
C ALA A 251 7.32 2.64 -18.02
N LEU A 252 6.20 2.12 -17.48
CA LEU A 252 5.33 1.18 -18.21
C LEU A 252 4.69 1.81 -19.46
N GLU A 253 4.38 3.11 -19.42
CA GLU A 253 3.87 3.85 -20.58
C GLU A 253 4.86 3.89 -21.76
N GLN A 254 6.15 3.69 -21.51
CA GLN A 254 7.20 3.64 -22.53
C GLN A 254 7.40 2.24 -23.13
N ILE A 255 6.73 1.20 -22.58
CA ILE A 255 6.89 -0.18 -23.02
C ILE A 255 5.83 -0.51 -24.08
N GLU A 256 6.26 -0.66 -25.32
CA GLU A 256 5.40 -0.78 -26.53
C GLU A 256 4.26 -1.79 -26.42
N HIS A 257 4.47 -2.94 -25.76
CA HIS A 257 3.46 -4.02 -25.67
C HIS A 257 2.50 -3.88 -24.48
N ILE A 258 2.69 -2.88 -23.63
CA ILE A 258 1.81 -2.57 -22.49
C ILE A 258 0.75 -1.54 -22.91
N ASP A 259 -0.49 -1.81 -22.60
CA ASP A 259 -1.58 -0.87 -22.77
C ASP A 259 -1.64 0.09 -21.54
N ALA A 260 -1.11 1.27 -21.72
CA ALA A 260 -1.12 2.32 -20.68
C ALA A 260 -2.54 2.72 -20.23
N ALA A 261 -3.55 2.50 -21.07
CA ALA A 261 -4.95 2.77 -20.72
C ALA A 261 -5.56 1.67 -19.82
N ARG A 262 -4.84 0.57 -19.58
CA ARG A 262 -5.26 -0.57 -18.75
C ARG A 262 -4.20 -0.96 -17.72
N LEU A 263 -3.61 0.04 -17.04
CA LEU A 263 -2.75 -0.19 -15.89
C LEU A 263 -3.62 -0.46 -14.66
N MET A 264 -3.26 -1.48 -13.90
CA MET A 264 -3.93 -1.90 -12.67
C MET A 264 -2.88 -2.01 -11.56
N VAL A 265 -3.16 -1.49 -10.38
CA VAL A 265 -2.25 -1.59 -9.24
C VAL A 265 -2.74 -2.65 -8.27
N VAL A 266 -1.83 -3.49 -7.77
CA VAL A 266 -2.11 -4.56 -6.81
C VAL A 266 -1.10 -4.56 -5.68
N GLY A 267 -1.58 -4.78 -4.46
CA GLY A 267 -0.71 -4.93 -3.31
C GLY A 267 -1.29 -5.82 -2.22
N HIS A 268 -0.40 -6.44 -1.47
CA HIS A 268 -0.71 -7.29 -0.32
C HIS A 268 -0.15 -6.66 0.96
N SER A 269 -0.88 -6.75 2.08
CA SER A 269 -0.43 -6.27 3.37
C SER A 269 -0.11 -4.77 3.33
N ARG A 270 1.07 -4.33 3.82
CA ARG A 270 1.57 -2.95 3.69
C ARG A 270 1.58 -2.43 2.25
N LEU A 271 1.83 -3.30 1.30
CA LEU A 271 1.78 -2.94 -0.12
C LEU A 271 0.34 -2.84 -0.65
N GLY A 272 -0.65 -3.43 0.04
CA GLY A 272 -2.08 -3.16 -0.18
C GLY A 272 -2.48 -1.74 0.24
N LYS A 273 -1.99 -1.27 1.39
CA LYS A 273 -2.12 0.15 1.81
C LYS A 273 -1.49 1.07 0.74
N THR A 274 -0.28 0.70 0.28
CA THR A 274 0.45 1.39 -0.79
C THR A 274 -0.34 1.44 -2.09
N ALA A 275 -0.94 0.32 -2.51
CA ALA A 275 -1.74 0.24 -3.74
C ALA A 275 -2.99 1.12 -3.67
N LEU A 276 -3.68 1.15 -2.52
CA LEU A 276 -4.83 2.05 -2.30
C LEU A 276 -4.41 3.51 -2.41
N TRP A 277 -3.31 3.91 -1.73
CA TRP A 277 -2.84 5.29 -1.76
C TRP A 277 -2.33 5.70 -3.15
N ALA A 278 -1.61 4.80 -3.86
CA ALA A 278 -1.21 5.02 -5.25
C ALA A 278 -2.42 5.20 -6.17
N GLY A 279 -3.40 4.29 -6.07
CA GLY A 279 -4.62 4.35 -6.86
C GLY A 279 -5.47 5.59 -6.58
N ALA A 280 -5.52 6.05 -5.33
CA ALA A 280 -6.21 7.27 -4.96
C ALA A 280 -5.54 8.51 -5.55
N ASN A 281 -4.21 8.55 -5.68
CA ASN A 281 -3.46 9.71 -6.17
C ASN A 281 -3.18 9.68 -7.68
N ASP A 282 -3.15 8.51 -8.32
CA ASP A 282 -2.82 8.36 -9.74
C ASP A 282 -3.98 7.74 -10.53
N VAL A 283 -4.62 8.55 -11.35
CA VAL A 283 -5.80 8.16 -12.15
C VAL A 283 -5.49 7.22 -13.32
N ARG A 284 -4.22 6.99 -13.63
CA ARG A 284 -3.77 6.03 -14.64
C ARG A 284 -4.04 4.60 -14.21
N PHE A 285 -4.03 4.31 -12.91
CA PHE A 285 -4.47 3.01 -12.41
C PHE A 285 -5.97 2.85 -12.55
N LYS A 286 -6.39 2.05 -13.52
CA LYS A 286 -7.80 1.84 -13.88
C LYS A 286 -8.52 0.85 -12.96
N LEU A 287 -7.78 0.00 -12.27
CA LEU A 287 -8.23 -0.87 -11.19
C LEU A 287 -7.23 -0.78 -10.04
N VAL A 288 -7.74 -0.71 -8.83
CA VAL A 288 -6.94 -0.73 -7.60
C VAL A 288 -7.30 -1.98 -6.80
N VAL A 289 -6.30 -2.79 -6.47
CA VAL A 289 -6.49 -4.03 -5.72
C VAL A 289 -5.73 -3.97 -4.41
N SER A 290 -6.44 -4.16 -3.31
CA SER A 290 -5.90 -4.24 -1.95
C SER A 290 -6.21 -5.59 -1.35
N ASN A 291 -5.17 -6.34 -0.98
CA ASN A 291 -5.29 -7.66 -0.36
C ASN A 291 -4.76 -7.60 1.08
N ASN A 292 -5.60 -7.96 2.06
CA ASN A 292 -5.25 -8.05 3.49
C ASN A 292 -4.51 -6.81 4.00
N SER A 293 -4.99 -5.62 3.69
CA SER A 293 -4.23 -4.39 3.98
C SER A 293 -4.41 -3.85 5.40
N GLY A 294 -5.49 -4.20 6.10
CA GLY A 294 -5.66 -3.89 7.52
C GLY A 294 -5.66 -2.39 7.87
N CYS A 295 -5.20 -2.08 9.08
CA CYS A 295 -5.09 -0.73 9.63
C CYS A 295 -4.23 0.18 8.74
N GLY A 296 -4.67 1.41 8.47
CA GLY A 296 -4.01 2.31 7.50
C GLY A 296 -4.04 1.76 6.08
N GLY A 297 -4.93 0.81 5.79
CA GLY A 297 -5.21 0.23 4.48
C GLY A 297 -6.71 0.25 4.21
N ALA A 298 -7.35 -0.91 4.07
CA ALA A 298 -8.78 -0.99 3.83
C ALA A 298 -9.61 -1.08 5.12
N ALA A 299 -9.04 -1.48 6.27
CA ALA A 299 -9.80 -1.67 7.49
C ALA A 299 -10.13 -0.35 8.20
N LEU A 300 -11.37 -0.21 8.68
CA LEU A 300 -11.78 0.95 9.47
C LEU A 300 -11.03 0.99 10.81
N SER A 301 -10.22 2.03 11.03
CA SER A 301 -9.43 2.22 12.24
C SER A 301 -10.29 2.43 13.49
N LYS A 302 -11.42 3.15 13.37
CA LYS A 302 -12.34 3.43 14.48
C LYS A 302 -13.04 2.20 15.05
N ARG A 303 -12.93 1.05 14.40
CA ARG A 303 -13.41 -0.22 14.96
C ARG A 303 -12.53 -0.74 16.09
N CYS A 304 -11.29 -0.29 16.17
CA CYS A 304 -10.32 -0.75 17.19
C CYS A 304 -10.29 -2.30 17.27
N TYR A 305 -10.30 -2.98 16.12
CA TYR A 305 -10.26 -4.43 15.99
C TYR A 305 -8.96 -4.85 15.30
N GLY A 306 -8.31 -5.91 15.75
CA GLY A 306 -7.03 -6.35 15.20
C GLY A 306 -5.90 -5.37 15.46
N GLU A 307 -5.21 -4.92 14.39
CA GLU A 307 -4.14 -3.92 14.46
C GLU A 307 -4.69 -2.53 14.75
N SER A 308 -4.20 -1.87 15.80
CA SER A 308 -4.57 -0.50 16.15
C SER A 308 -3.59 0.53 15.56
N VAL A 309 -3.99 1.81 15.53
CA VAL A 309 -3.12 2.93 15.13
C VAL A 309 -1.88 3.02 16.02
N ALA A 310 -2.03 2.79 17.34
CA ALA A 310 -0.89 2.75 18.24
C ALA A 310 0.07 1.60 17.93
N ALA A 311 -0.45 0.42 17.62
CA ALA A 311 0.35 -0.77 17.31
C ALA A 311 1.18 -0.57 16.02
N ILE A 312 0.55 -0.08 14.95
CA ILE A 312 1.22 0.12 13.67
C ILE A 312 2.27 1.23 13.73
N ASN A 313 1.96 2.38 14.38
CA ASN A 313 2.88 3.50 14.54
C ASN A 313 4.10 3.14 15.40
N ARG A 314 3.95 2.21 16.37
CA ARG A 314 5.07 1.75 17.20
C ARG A 314 5.94 0.73 16.48
N SER A 315 5.31 -0.22 15.76
CA SER A 315 6.03 -1.27 15.04
C SER A 315 6.75 -0.73 13.79
N PHE A 316 6.17 0.29 13.17
CA PHE A 316 6.63 0.86 11.91
C PHE A 316 6.57 2.39 11.93
N PRO A 317 7.42 3.05 12.74
CA PRO A 317 7.35 4.49 12.96
C PRO A 317 7.63 5.34 11.70
N HIS A 318 8.15 4.75 10.63
CA HIS A 318 8.45 5.36 9.34
C HIS A 318 7.31 5.25 8.31
N TRP A 319 6.29 4.38 8.52
CA TRP A 319 5.29 4.12 7.48
C TRP A 319 4.37 5.30 7.19
N PHE A 320 3.96 6.02 8.22
CA PHE A 320 3.04 7.16 8.12
C PHE A 320 3.72 8.45 8.54
N ASN A 321 3.06 9.57 8.26
CA ASN A 321 3.52 10.85 8.73
C ASN A 321 3.42 10.97 10.27
N ARG A 322 4.03 12.00 10.85
CA ARG A 322 4.06 12.15 12.32
C ARG A 322 2.70 12.55 12.91
N ASN A 323 1.82 13.20 12.11
CA ASN A 323 0.49 13.59 12.57
C ASN A 323 -0.38 12.36 12.90
N PHE A 324 -0.19 11.24 12.22
CA PHE A 324 -0.96 10.02 12.47
C PHE A 324 -0.77 9.47 13.88
N ARG A 325 0.34 9.79 14.53
CA ARG A 325 0.61 9.39 15.92
C ARG A 325 -0.32 10.07 16.95
N ALA A 326 -0.97 11.18 16.60
CA ALA A 326 -1.95 11.82 17.46
C ALA A 326 -3.19 10.95 17.71
N TYR A 327 -3.41 9.94 16.86
CA TYR A 327 -4.54 9.02 16.94
C TYR A 327 -4.20 7.69 17.63
N ASN A 328 -2.99 7.55 18.19
CA ASN A 328 -2.62 6.39 18.99
C ASN A 328 -3.56 6.25 20.20
N ASP A 329 -4.26 5.12 20.29
CA ASP A 329 -5.29 4.84 21.31
C ASP A 329 -6.41 5.90 21.39
N ALA A 330 -6.59 6.69 20.32
CA ALA A 330 -7.54 7.80 20.19
C ALA A 330 -8.24 7.79 18.80
N GLU A 331 -8.46 6.61 18.22
CA GLU A 331 -9.02 6.42 16.89
C GLU A 331 -10.39 7.08 16.72
N GLU A 332 -11.17 7.25 17.81
CA GLU A 332 -12.45 7.94 17.79
C GLU A 332 -12.34 9.43 17.43
N THR A 333 -11.16 10.05 17.67
CA THR A 333 -10.92 11.47 17.37
C THR A 333 -10.52 11.73 15.93
N MET A 334 -10.25 10.67 15.13
CA MET A 334 -9.86 10.82 13.72
C MET A 334 -10.97 11.57 12.95
N PRO A 335 -10.63 12.64 12.22
CA PRO A 335 -11.60 13.34 11.37
C PRO A 335 -11.88 12.61 10.05
N PHE A 336 -11.26 11.45 9.83
CA PHE A 336 -11.38 10.59 8.66
C PHE A 336 -11.41 9.12 9.08
N ASP A 337 -11.59 8.21 8.11
CA ASP A 337 -11.30 6.77 8.23
C ASP A 337 -11.15 6.15 6.82
N GLN A 338 -10.72 4.90 6.72
CA GLN A 338 -10.24 4.27 5.49
C GLN A 338 -11.30 4.13 4.37
N HIS A 339 -12.60 4.17 4.69
CA HIS A 339 -13.66 4.25 3.69
C HIS A 339 -13.54 5.50 2.77
N GLN A 340 -12.96 6.60 3.28
CA GLN A 340 -12.69 7.80 2.50
C GLN A 340 -11.54 7.61 1.51
N LEU A 341 -10.54 6.79 1.84
CA LEU A 341 -9.48 6.40 0.92
C LEU A 341 -10.06 5.62 -0.27
N ILE A 342 -10.95 4.63 0.00
CA ILE A 342 -11.61 3.85 -1.03
C ILE A 342 -12.52 4.74 -1.87
N ALA A 343 -13.27 5.64 -1.25
CA ALA A 343 -14.13 6.61 -1.93
C ALA A 343 -13.33 7.51 -2.89
N ALA A 344 -12.12 7.96 -2.50
CA ALA A 344 -11.27 8.81 -3.33
C ALA A 344 -10.80 8.14 -4.64
N ILE A 345 -10.96 6.82 -4.80
CA ILE A 345 -10.68 6.09 -6.04
C ILE A 345 -11.85 6.22 -7.03
N ALA A 346 -13.06 6.49 -6.56
CA ALA A 346 -14.26 6.60 -7.41
C ALA A 346 -14.06 7.57 -8.59
N PRO A 347 -14.64 7.27 -9.77
CA PRO A 347 -15.54 6.15 -10.09
C PRO A 347 -14.82 4.91 -10.63
N ARG A 348 -13.49 4.80 -10.50
CA ARG A 348 -12.68 3.66 -10.95
C ARG A 348 -12.91 2.45 -10.04
N PRO A 349 -12.95 1.21 -10.59
CA PRO A 349 -13.15 0.02 -9.79
C PRO A 349 -12.03 -0.17 -8.75
N VAL A 350 -12.43 -0.67 -7.58
CA VAL A 350 -11.53 -1.07 -6.50
C VAL A 350 -11.91 -2.48 -6.04
N TYR A 351 -10.93 -3.30 -5.73
CA TYR A 351 -11.13 -4.64 -5.22
C TYR A 351 -10.46 -4.82 -3.86
N ILE A 352 -11.21 -5.23 -2.87
CA ILE A 352 -10.73 -5.49 -1.51
C ILE A 352 -10.78 -6.99 -1.29
N ALA A 353 -9.70 -7.57 -0.83
CA ALA A 353 -9.59 -8.99 -0.56
C ALA A 353 -9.10 -9.22 0.88
N SER A 354 -9.79 -10.08 1.59
CA SER A 354 -9.49 -10.44 2.97
C SER A 354 -9.32 -11.95 3.12
N ALA A 355 -8.73 -12.41 4.22
CA ALA A 355 -8.61 -13.82 4.58
C ALA A 355 -9.31 -14.10 5.91
N SER A 356 -10.01 -15.24 5.99
CA SER A 356 -10.93 -15.57 7.10
C SER A 356 -10.24 -15.73 8.46
N LEU A 357 -8.96 -16.11 8.47
CA LEU A 357 -8.16 -16.29 9.69
C LEU A 357 -7.26 -15.07 9.98
N ASP A 358 -7.20 -14.10 9.08
CA ASP A 358 -6.41 -12.87 9.24
C ASP A 358 -7.16 -11.82 10.08
N ARG A 359 -7.41 -12.17 11.34
CA ARG A 359 -8.11 -11.28 12.27
C ARG A 359 -7.33 -10.02 12.60
N TRP A 360 -6.01 -10.02 12.40
CA TRP A 360 -5.15 -8.85 12.57
C TRP A 360 -5.48 -7.73 11.57
N ALA A 361 -5.82 -8.09 10.33
CA ALA A 361 -6.22 -7.16 9.29
C ALA A 361 -7.69 -6.72 9.35
N ASP A 362 -8.49 -7.25 10.27
CA ASP A 362 -9.93 -6.95 10.40
C ASP A 362 -10.72 -7.12 9.09
N PRO A 363 -10.98 -8.35 8.64
CA PRO A 363 -11.73 -8.61 7.40
C PRO A 363 -13.10 -7.93 7.34
N ARG A 364 -13.78 -7.81 8.48
CA ARG A 364 -15.05 -7.10 8.56
C ARG A 364 -14.90 -5.60 8.42
N GLY A 365 -13.85 -5.03 9.00
CA GLY A 365 -13.50 -3.61 8.85
C GLY A 365 -13.16 -3.27 7.40
N GLU A 366 -12.43 -4.14 6.69
CA GLU A 366 -12.14 -3.98 5.26
C GLU A 366 -13.42 -4.00 4.41
N LEU A 367 -14.35 -4.94 4.67
CA LEU A 367 -15.66 -5.00 4.00
C LEU A 367 -16.48 -3.73 4.27
N LEU A 368 -16.60 -3.32 5.54
CA LEU A 368 -17.40 -2.16 5.94
C LEU A 368 -16.84 -0.86 5.35
N SER A 369 -15.53 -0.75 5.20
CA SER A 369 -14.90 0.38 4.53
C SER A 369 -15.35 0.50 3.07
N GLY A 370 -15.39 -0.61 2.34
CA GLY A 370 -15.96 -0.66 0.98
C GLY A 370 -17.45 -0.29 0.96
N HIS A 371 -18.23 -0.80 1.93
CA HIS A 371 -19.65 -0.45 2.08
C HIS A 371 -19.84 1.08 2.27
N HIS A 372 -19.14 1.67 3.22
CA HIS A 372 -19.27 3.10 3.52
C HIS A 372 -18.66 4.03 2.44
N ALA A 373 -17.82 3.50 1.54
CA ALA A 373 -17.34 4.22 0.36
C ALA A 373 -18.37 4.25 -0.80
N SER A 374 -19.36 3.36 -0.79
CA SER A 374 -20.32 3.17 -1.89
C SER A 374 -21.05 4.43 -2.33
N PRO A 375 -21.46 5.38 -1.45
CA PRO A 375 -22.13 6.60 -1.90
C PRO A 375 -21.33 7.43 -2.91
N ALA A 376 -19.98 7.37 -2.86
CA ALA A 376 -19.13 8.04 -3.86
C ALA A 376 -19.25 7.40 -5.25
N TYR A 377 -19.46 6.10 -5.33
CA TYR A 377 -19.70 5.37 -6.59
C TYR A 377 -21.12 5.56 -7.11
N GLU A 378 -22.09 5.53 -6.21
CA GLU A 378 -23.52 5.76 -6.51
C GLU A 378 -23.75 7.14 -7.12
N LEU A 379 -22.97 8.15 -6.70
CA LEU A 379 -22.98 9.49 -7.30
C LEU A 379 -22.75 9.46 -8.83
N PHE A 380 -21.99 8.46 -9.32
CA PHE A 380 -21.73 8.23 -10.75
C PHE A 380 -22.67 7.18 -11.38
N GLY A 381 -23.73 6.79 -10.69
CA GLY A 381 -24.64 5.73 -11.17
C GLY A 381 -23.98 4.34 -11.21
N LYS A 382 -22.92 4.12 -10.41
CA LYS A 382 -22.21 2.84 -10.32
C LYS A 382 -22.60 2.12 -9.04
N GLU A 383 -22.79 0.80 -9.15
CA GLU A 383 -23.03 -0.06 -7.99
C GLU A 383 -21.78 -0.15 -7.12
N GLY A 384 -21.92 0.13 -5.82
CA GLY A 384 -20.88 -0.04 -4.82
C GLY A 384 -20.86 -1.45 -4.20
N LEU A 385 -20.60 -1.52 -2.90
CA LEU A 385 -20.63 -2.73 -2.09
C LEU A 385 -21.76 -2.64 -1.05
N ALA A 386 -22.90 -3.28 -1.34
CA ALA A 386 -24.09 -3.19 -0.48
C ALA A 386 -23.98 -4.02 0.83
N ALA A 387 -23.11 -5.02 0.85
CA ALA A 387 -22.99 -5.95 1.98
C ALA A 387 -22.46 -5.26 3.25
N THR A 388 -23.05 -5.57 4.41
CA THR A 388 -22.64 -5.13 5.76
C THR A 388 -22.15 -6.28 6.64
N SER A 389 -22.26 -7.52 6.15
CA SER A 389 -21.77 -8.73 6.78
C SER A 389 -20.85 -9.48 5.85
N LEU A 390 -19.87 -10.18 6.41
CA LEU A 390 -18.94 -10.99 5.64
C LEU A 390 -19.69 -11.99 4.75
N PRO A 391 -19.28 -12.13 3.47
CA PRO A 391 -19.86 -13.16 2.59
C PRO A 391 -19.39 -14.54 3.04
N GLU A 392 -19.98 -15.57 2.43
CA GLU A 392 -19.43 -16.92 2.50
C GLU A 392 -17.97 -16.92 2.01
N VAL A 393 -17.16 -17.75 2.66
CA VAL A 393 -15.75 -17.93 2.30
C VAL A 393 -15.64 -18.36 0.82
N ASN A 394 -14.67 -17.79 0.12
CA ASN A 394 -14.40 -18.03 -1.30
C ASN A 394 -15.57 -17.59 -2.24
N ARG A 395 -16.35 -16.61 -1.81
CA ARG A 395 -17.39 -15.98 -2.64
C ARG A 395 -17.07 -14.50 -2.87
N SER A 396 -16.94 -14.12 -4.13
CA SER A 396 -16.78 -12.72 -4.53
C SER A 396 -18.14 -12.02 -4.65
N ILE A 397 -18.22 -10.77 -4.16
CA ILE A 397 -19.41 -9.92 -4.16
C ILE A 397 -19.07 -8.49 -4.61
N GLY A 398 -20.07 -7.69 -4.88
CA GLY A 398 -19.98 -6.25 -5.15
C GLY A 398 -20.03 -5.85 -6.63
N GLY A 399 -20.16 -4.56 -6.84
CA GLY A 399 -20.24 -3.87 -8.13
C GLY A 399 -18.91 -3.31 -8.59
N SER A 400 -18.75 -1.98 -8.53
CA SER A 400 -17.50 -1.28 -8.79
C SER A 400 -16.55 -1.29 -7.59
N ILE A 401 -17.08 -1.61 -6.39
CA ILE A 401 -16.29 -2.03 -5.24
C ILE A 401 -16.49 -3.54 -5.10
N GLY A 402 -15.46 -4.32 -5.43
CA GLY A 402 -15.46 -5.76 -5.28
C GLY A 402 -14.92 -6.18 -3.92
N TYR A 403 -15.40 -7.30 -3.39
CA TYR A 403 -14.91 -7.88 -2.15
C TYR A 403 -14.95 -9.41 -2.20
N HIS A 404 -13.96 -10.07 -1.61
CA HIS A 404 -14.04 -11.46 -1.23
C HIS A 404 -13.40 -11.73 0.12
N LEU A 405 -13.86 -12.80 0.78
CA LEU A 405 -13.23 -13.40 1.94
C LEU A 405 -12.65 -14.74 1.53
N ARG A 406 -11.31 -14.84 1.38
CA ARG A 406 -10.64 -16.11 1.09
C ARG A 406 -10.52 -16.96 2.36
N GLU A 407 -10.57 -18.27 2.24
CA GLU A 407 -10.21 -19.17 3.34
C GLU A 407 -8.70 -19.08 3.63
N GLY A 408 -8.34 -19.08 4.92
CA GLY A 408 -6.95 -19.16 5.40
C GLY A 408 -6.40 -17.87 6.02
N GLU A 409 -5.07 -17.83 6.12
CA GLU A 409 -4.30 -16.83 6.85
C GLU A 409 -3.88 -15.65 5.98
N HIS A 410 -3.09 -14.74 6.56
CA HIS A 410 -2.54 -13.53 5.92
C HIS A 410 -1.61 -13.88 4.77
N ASP A 411 -2.13 -13.93 3.55
CA ASP A 411 -1.33 -14.23 2.34
C ASP A 411 -2.00 -13.70 1.07
N LEU A 412 -1.28 -13.80 -0.06
CA LEU A 412 -1.74 -13.55 -1.42
C LEU A 412 -1.55 -14.83 -2.23
N LEU A 413 -2.64 -15.45 -2.67
CA LEU A 413 -2.62 -16.77 -3.29
C LEU A 413 -3.26 -16.77 -4.69
N SER A 414 -3.14 -17.89 -5.38
CA SER A 414 -3.73 -18.06 -6.72
C SER A 414 -5.24 -17.79 -6.78
N TYR A 415 -5.99 -18.10 -5.69
CA TYR A 415 -7.41 -17.77 -5.62
C TYR A 415 -7.65 -16.26 -5.70
N ASP A 416 -6.87 -15.47 -4.97
CA ASP A 416 -7.00 -14.00 -4.96
C ASP A 416 -6.78 -13.45 -6.39
N TRP A 417 -5.74 -13.92 -7.08
CA TRP A 417 -5.45 -13.53 -8.46
C TRP A 417 -6.56 -13.92 -9.45
N GLN A 418 -7.20 -15.09 -9.27
CA GLN A 418 -8.35 -15.48 -10.10
C GLN A 418 -9.49 -14.46 -9.96
N GLN A 419 -9.75 -13.99 -8.73
CA GLN A 419 -10.78 -12.97 -8.48
C GLN A 419 -10.38 -11.61 -9.06
N PHE A 420 -9.11 -11.19 -8.92
CA PHE A 420 -8.63 -9.92 -9.48
C PHE A 420 -8.73 -9.91 -11.01
N ILE A 421 -8.33 -10.99 -11.67
CA ILE A 421 -8.43 -11.15 -13.14
C ILE A 421 -9.90 -11.16 -13.59
N ALA A 422 -10.76 -11.89 -12.89
CA ALA A 422 -12.19 -11.93 -13.20
C ALA A 422 -12.83 -10.53 -13.04
N PHE A 423 -12.43 -9.79 -12.01
CA PHE A 423 -12.92 -8.44 -11.76
C PHE A 423 -12.41 -7.44 -12.81
N ALA A 424 -11.14 -7.52 -13.20
CA ALA A 424 -10.59 -6.72 -14.30
C ALA A 424 -11.38 -6.93 -15.60
N ARG A 425 -11.64 -8.20 -15.97
CA ARG A 425 -12.46 -8.55 -17.14
C ARG A 425 -13.88 -8.02 -17.06
N LYS A 426 -14.53 -8.11 -15.88
CA LYS A 426 -15.87 -7.56 -15.63
C LYS A 426 -15.93 -6.07 -15.94
N HIS A 427 -14.84 -5.34 -15.72
CA HIS A 427 -14.73 -3.90 -15.95
C HIS A 427 -14.10 -3.51 -17.29
N GLY A 428 -13.85 -4.49 -18.19
CA GLY A 428 -13.33 -4.24 -19.55
C GLY A 428 -11.84 -3.87 -19.58
N LEU A 429 -11.09 -4.23 -18.55
CA LEU A 429 -9.67 -3.93 -18.40
C LEU A 429 -8.77 -5.07 -18.87
#